data_d1407d52c75a9196230c38b357ac293e
#
_entry.id   d1407d52c75a9196230c38b357ac293e
#
_cell.length_a   1.000
_cell.length_b   1.000
_cell.length_c   1.000
_cell.angle_alpha   90.00
_cell.angle_beta   90.00
_cell.angle_gamma   90.00
#
_symmetry.space_group_name_H-M   'P 1'
#
loop_
_entity.id
_entity.type
_entity.pdbx_description
1 polymer ?
#
loop_
_entity_poly.entity_id
_entity_poly.type
_entity_poly.pdbx_seq_one_letter_code
_entity_poly.pdbx_strand_id
1 'polypeptide(L)'
;MKLLRYTHFNLSFLLFLLLGGWGTFFYYTVIDEVMDETDDALANYRDIIVGKILADSTLLDTEDKIIHSYSIRLLTTEEVEHYRDRYYDGTVYIETEDEYEPVRIMKSCFMATDLKYYELELRLSTLERDDLIAAIFKYLVALYIALLCCIIFSTRLILKSVFRPLDRLLDRKSTRLNSSHLVLSR
;
A
#
# COMPACT_ATOMS: atom_id res chain seq x y z
N MET A 1 41.81 6.01 6.89
CA MET A 1 40.53 6.15 7.62
C MET A 1 39.48 7.01 6.91
N LYS A 2 39.79 8.17 6.30
CA LYS A 2 38.77 9.06 5.66
C LYS A 2 38.11 8.40 4.45
N LEU A 3 38.85 7.73 3.56
CA LEU A 3 38.33 7.12 2.33
C LEU A 3 37.26 6.05 2.62
N LEU A 4 37.52 5.20 3.58
CA LEU A 4 36.63 4.10 3.97
C LEU A 4 35.32 4.58 4.55
N ARG A 5 35.39 5.63 5.41
CA ARG A 5 34.18 6.24 6.00
C ARG A 5 33.32 6.88 4.93
N TYR A 6 33.93 7.45 3.89
CA TYR A 6 33.26 8.00 2.74
C TYR A 6 32.57 6.91 1.89
N THR A 7 33.27 5.80 1.60
CA THR A 7 32.70 4.67 0.85
C THR A 7 31.51 4.05 1.58
N HIS A 8 31.59 3.85 2.89
CA HIS A 8 30.49 3.31 3.69
C HIS A 8 29.30 4.26 3.75
N PHE A 9 29.56 5.56 3.87
CA PHE A 9 28.48 6.55 3.85
C PHE A 9 27.73 6.53 2.51
N ASN A 10 28.45 6.51 1.39
CA ASN A 10 27.86 6.44 0.06
C ASN A 10 27.06 5.15 -0.15
N LEU A 11 27.59 3.99 0.29
CA LEU A 11 26.90 2.71 0.17
C LEU A 11 25.63 2.70 1.04
N SER A 12 25.70 3.17 2.28
CA SER A 12 24.54 3.26 3.17
C SER A 12 23.48 4.23 2.62
N PHE A 13 23.90 5.34 2.02
CA PHE A 13 23.01 6.29 1.38
C PHE A 13 22.33 5.71 0.14
N LEU A 14 23.09 4.98 -0.70
CA LEU A 14 22.52 4.29 -1.86
C LEU A 14 21.49 3.24 -1.44
N LEU A 15 21.79 2.43 -0.42
CA LEU A 15 20.86 1.45 0.12
C LEU A 15 19.61 2.11 0.72
N PHE A 16 19.76 3.25 1.40
CA PHE A 16 18.64 4.05 1.90
C PHE A 16 17.70 4.48 0.77
N LEU A 17 18.25 5.02 -0.33
CA LEU A 17 17.46 5.43 -1.49
C LEU A 17 16.77 4.24 -2.17
N LEU A 18 17.48 3.13 -2.33
CA LEU A 18 16.95 1.93 -2.97
C LEU A 18 15.80 1.32 -2.15
N LEU A 19 15.98 1.18 -0.85
CA LEU A 19 14.93 0.68 0.06
C LEU A 19 13.73 1.63 0.12
N GLY A 20 13.98 2.95 0.15
CA GLY A 20 12.90 3.95 0.12
C GLY A 20 12.11 3.91 -1.17
N GLY A 21 12.80 3.85 -2.31
CA GLY A 21 12.15 3.72 -3.62
C GLY A 21 11.34 2.43 -3.76
N TRP A 22 11.93 1.29 -3.34
CA TRP A 22 11.24 0.00 -3.32
C TRP A 22 10.02 -0.02 -2.39
N GLY A 23 10.16 0.54 -1.17
CA GLY A 23 9.04 0.64 -0.22
C GLY A 23 7.91 1.51 -0.74
N THR A 24 8.22 2.62 -1.40
CA THR A 24 7.22 3.50 -2.02
C THR A 24 6.50 2.78 -3.17
N PHE A 25 7.23 2.11 -4.05
CA PHE A 25 6.67 1.31 -5.14
C PHE A 25 5.73 0.21 -4.59
N PHE A 26 6.20 -0.56 -3.60
CA PHE A 26 5.40 -1.60 -2.97
C PHE A 26 4.11 -1.08 -2.35
N TYR A 27 4.18 0.07 -1.66
CA TYR A 27 3.01 0.71 -1.06
C TYR A 27 1.93 1.05 -2.10
N TYR A 28 2.31 1.69 -3.20
CA TYR A 28 1.36 2.01 -4.26
C TYR A 28 0.78 0.77 -4.95
N THR A 29 1.60 -0.26 -5.18
CA THR A 29 1.12 -1.52 -5.75
C THR A 29 0.09 -2.21 -4.85
N VAL A 30 0.30 -2.18 -3.53
CA VAL A 30 -0.66 -2.78 -2.58
C VAL A 30 -1.96 -1.99 -2.54
N ILE A 31 -1.90 -0.65 -2.59
CA ILE A 31 -3.12 0.17 -2.64
C ILE A 31 -3.92 -0.14 -3.89
N ASP A 32 -3.26 -0.18 -5.05
CA ASP A 32 -3.88 -0.48 -6.34
C ASP A 32 -4.60 -1.83 -6.30
N GLU A 33 -3.92 -2.88 -5.84
CA GLU A 33 -4.47 -4.23 -5.67
C GLU A 33 -5.68 -4.27 -4.73
N VAL A 34 -5.61 -3.56 -3.59
CA VAL A 34 -6.73 -3.51 -2.63
C VAL A 34 -7.93 -2.75 -3.22
N MET A 35 -7.69 -1.74 -4.06
CA MET A 35 -8.79 -1.04 -4.75
C MET A 35 -9.43 -1.92 -5.82
N ASP A 36 -8.64 -2.62 -6.62
CA ASP A 36 -9.13 -3.57 -7.63
C ASP A 36 -9.96 -4.69 -6.99
N GLU A 37 -9.50 -5.28 -5.87
CA GLU A 37 -10.25 -6.30 -5.13
C GLU A 37 -11.59 -5.77 -4.63
N THR A 38 -11.66 -4.49 -4.21
CA THR A 38 -12.90 -3.85 -3.77
C THR A 38 -13.88 -3.67 -4.94
N ASP A 39 -13.38 -3.27 -6.11
CA ASP A 39 -14.19 -3.11 -7.31
C ASP A 39 -14.71 -4.46 -7.85
N ASP A 40 -13.87 -5.50 -7.80
CA ASP A 40 -14.25 -6.88 -8.14
C ASP A 40 -15.31 -7.43 -7.18
N ALA A 41 -15.21 -7.13 -5.87
CA ALA A 41 -16.22 -7.49 -4.91
C ALA A 41 -17.58 -6.84 -5.24
N LEU A 42 -17.60 -5.55 -5.58
CA LEU A 42 -18.79 -4.85 -6.01
C LEU A 42 -19.39 -5.44 -7.30
N ALA A 43 -18.57 -5.80 -8.28
CA ALA A 43 -18.99 -6.46 -9.51
C ALA A 43 -19.67 -7.81 -9.22
N ASN A 44 -19.09 -8.61 -8.32
CA ASN A 44 -19.67 -9.88 -7.89
C ASN A 44 -21.02 -9.67 -7.16
N TYR A 45 -21.12 -8.67 -6.28
CA TYR A 45 -22.39 -8.32 -5.61
C TYR A 45 -23.44 -7.87 -6.60
N ARG A 46 -23.06 -7.07 -7.61
CA ARG A 46 -23.97 -6.67 -8.70
C ARG A 46 -24.58 -7.89 -9.36
N ASP A 47 -23.79 -8.88 -9.74
CA ASP A 47 -24.27 -10.06 -10.44
C ASP A 47 -25.22 -10.90 -9.57
N ILE A 48 -24.93 -11.02 -8.28
CA ILE A 48 -25.82 -11.71 -7.32
C ILE A 48 -27.14 -10.98 -7.18
N ILE A 49 -27.13 -9.64 -7.04
CA ILE A 49 -28.34 -8.83 -6.84
C ILE A 49 -29.19 -8.82 -8.12
N VAL A 50 -28.56 -8.59 -9.27
CA VAL A 50 -29.26 -8.66 -10.57
C VAL A 50 -29.88 -10.04 -10.78
N GLY A 51 -29.15 -11.12 -10.46
CA GLY A 51 -29.70 -12.50 -10.53
C GLY A 51 -30.93 -12.68 -9.63
N LYS A 52 -30.94 -12.15 -8.42
CA LYS A 52 -32.09 -12.18 -7.51
C LYS A 52 -33.27 -11.38 -8.05
N ILE A 53 -33.04 -10.17 -8.56
CA ILE A 53 -34.08 -9.31 -9.13
C ILE A 53 -34.74 -9.95 -10.36
N LEU A 54 -33.94 -10.62 -11.21
CA LEU A 54 -34.46 -11.34 -12.37
C LEU A 54 -35.29 -12.56 -11.98
N ALA A 55 -35.00 -13.19 -10.82
CA ALA A 55 -35.77 -14.29 -10.29
C ALA A 55 -37.04 -13.84 -9.55
N ASP A 56 -37.02 -12.67 -8.91
CA ASP A 56 -38.13 -12.09 -8.16
C ASP A 56 -38.20 -10.57 -8.36
N SER A 57 -39.06 -10.15 -9.24
CA SER A 57 -39.26 -8.75 -9.62
C SER A 57 -39.85 -7.87 -8.50
N THR A 58 -40.36 -8.45 -7.41
CA THR A 58 -40.82 -7.66 -6.24
C THR A 58 -39.67 -6.90 -5.55
N LEU A 59 -38.44 -7.33 -5.77
CA LEU A 59 -37.21 -6.69 -5.23
C LEU A 59 -36.89 -5.34 -5.90
N LEU A 60 -37.53 -5.01 -7.04
CA LEU A 60 -37.30 -3.73 -7.72
C LEU A 60 -37.73 -2.50 -6.86
N ASP A 61 -38.69 -2.70 -5.94
CA ASP A 61 -39.20 -1.64 -5.07
C ASP A 61 -38.56 -1.65 -3.66
N THR A 62 -37.58 -2.49 -3.43
CA THR A 62 -37.01 -2.67 -2.10
C THR A 62 -35.63 -1.94 -1.99
N GLU A 63 -35.60 -0.92 -1.12
CA GLU A 63 -34.33 -0.37 -0.63
C GLU A 63 -33.85 -1.17 0.59
N ASP A 64 -32.70 -1.84 0.46
CA ASP A 64 -32.08 -2.51 1.61
C ASP A 64 -31.23 -1.51 2.39
N LYS A 65 -31.59 -1.25 3.66
CA LYS A 65 -30.97 -0.25 4.54
C LYS A 65 -29.80 -0.81 5.37
N ILE A 66 -29.42 -2.07 5.17
CA ILE A 66 -28.36 -2.72 5.92
C ILE A 66 -27.02 -2.52 5.17
N ILE A 67 -25.92 -2.49 5.89
CA ILE A 67 -24.49 -2.25 5.57
C ILE A 67 -24.03 -2.46 4.09
N HIS A 68 -24.77 -3.24 3.30
CA HIS A 68 -24.62 -3.42 1.86
C HIS A 68 -25.87 -2.86 1.17
N SER A 69 -26.04 -1.56 1.28
CA SER A 69 -27.20 -0.89 0.70
C SER A 69 -27.09 -0.83 -0.82
N TYR A 70 -28.12 -1.22 -1.49
CA TYR A 70 -28.29 -0.97 -2.91
C TYR A 70 -29.54 -0.10 -3.13
N SER A 71 -29.54 0.68 -4.19
CA SER A 71 -30.71 1.39 -4.66
C SER A 71 -30.92 1.14 -6.15
N ILE A 72 -32.18 1.10 -6.55
CA ILE A 72 -32.60 0.83 -7.92
C ILE A 72 -33.38 2.01 -8.44
N ARG A 73 -33.01 2.52 -9.62
CA ARG A 73 -33.67 3.61 -10.29
C ARG A 73 -34.02 3.25 -11.73
N LEU A 74 -35.24 3.51 -12.16
CA LEU A 74 -35.63 3.36 -13.57
C LEU A 74 -34.85 4.37 -14.42
N LEU A 75 -34.30 3.93 -15.53
CA LEU A 75 -33.59 4.77 -16.49
C LEU A 75 -34.54 5.15 -17.67
N THR A 76 -34.35 6.36 -18.17
CA THR A 76 -34.95 6.78 -19.43
C THR A 76 -34.16 6.26 -20.62
N THR A 77 -34.77 6.18 -21.79
CA THR A 77 -34.12 5.69 -23.01
C THR A 77 -32.90 6.55 -23.38
N GLU A 78 -32.95 7.85 -23.14
CA GLU A 78 -31.85 8.77 -23.42
C GLU A 78 -30.65 8.54 -22.47
N GLU A 79 -30.90 8.21 -21.20
CA GLU A 79 -29.85 7.91 -20.22
C GLU A 79 -29.14 6.60 -20.55
N VAL A 80 -29.85 5.59 -21.03
CA VAL A 80 -29.31 4.27 -21.36
C VAL A 80 -28.30 4.33 -22.51
N GLU A 81 -28.53 5.14 -23.53
CA GLU A 81 -27.66 5.25 -24.70
C GLU A 81 -26.23 5.75 -24.34
N HIS A 82 -26.14 6.56 -23.29
CA HIS A 82 -24.87 7.15 -22.85
C HIS A 82 -24.36 6.54 -21.52
N TYR A 83 -25.03 5.49 -21.03
CA TYR A 83 -24.71 4.91 -19.74
C TYR A 83 -23.38 4.13 -19.79
N ARG A 84 -22.57 4.32 -18.73
CA ARG A 84 -21.36 3.52 -18.48
C ARG A 84 -21.28 3.19 -17.00
N ASP A 85 -20.86 1.98 -16.71
CA ASP A 85 -20.58 1.57 -15.35
C ASP A 85 -19.47 2.44 -14.75
N ARG A 86 -19.64 2.84 -13.50
CA ARG A 86 -18.73 3.77 -12.80
C ARG A 86 -18.50 3.31 -11.39
N TYR A 87 -17.24 3.44 -10.97
CA TYR A 87 -16.79 3.24 -9.60
C TYR A 87 -16.27 4.57 -9.04
N TYR A 88 -16.66 4.92 -7.84
CA TYR A 88 -16.17 6.13 -7.16
C TYR A 88 -16.30 6.01 -5.65
N ASP A 89 -15.46 6.76 -4.92
CA ASP A 89 -15.52 6.82 -3.47
C ASP A 89 -16.54 7.88 -3.04
N GLY A 90 -17.26 7.60 -1.97
CA GLY A 90 -18.26 8.48 -1.39
C GLY A 90 -18.35 8.32 0.13
N THR A 91 -19.30 9.02 0.73
CA THR A 91 -19.63 8.90 2.15
C THR A 91 -21.12 8.73 2.31
N VAL A 92 -21.55 7.84 3.22
CA VAL A 92 -22.94 7.62 3.57
C VAL A 92 -23.13 7.92 5.06
N TYR A 93 -24.18 8.65 5.39
CA TYR A 93 -24.53 8.89 6.79
C TYR A 93 -25.30 7.70 7.35
N ILE A 94 -24.83 7.15 8.47
CA ILE A 94 -25.44 6.02 9.17
C ILE A 94 -26.20 6.55 10.38
N GLU A 95 -27.53 6.55 10.30
CA GLU A 95 -28.40 7.06 11.36
C GLU A 95 -28.24 6.33 12.70
N THR A 96 -27.87 5.04 12.69
CA THR A 96 -27.69 4.24 13.91
C THR A 96 -26.45 4.58 14.71
N GLU A 97 -25.45 5.14 14.05
CA GLU A 97 -24.13 5.45 14.63
C GLU A 97 -23.88 6.96 14.71
N ASP A 98 -24.78 7.78 14.12
CA ASP A 98 -24.66 9.23 14.01
C ASP A 98 -23.32 9.67 13.37
N GLU A 99 -22.84 8.89 12.39
CA GLU A 99 -21.51 9.07 11.79
C GLU A 99 -21.58 8.92 10.25
N TYR A 100 -20.61 9.57 9.58
CA TYR A 100 -20.40 9.42 8.14
C TYR A 100 -19.40 8.30 7.89
N GLU A 101 -19.83 7.27 7.17
CA GLU A 101 -18.98 6.15 6.81
C GLU A 101 -18.46 6.29 5.37
N PRO A 102 -17.15 6.08 5.12
CA PRO A 102 -16.60 6.04 3.78
C PRO A 102 -17.07 4.77 3.06
N VAL A 103 -17.51 4.93 1.81
CA VAL A 103 -18.04 3.84 0.98
C VAL A 103 -17.47 3.89 -0.42
N ARG A 104 -17.25 2.72 -1.02
CA ARG A 104 -17.04 2.56 -2.45
C ARG A 104 -18.39 2.35 -3.12
N ILE A 105 -18.67 3.09 -4.17
CA ILE A 105 -19.95 3.09 -4.88
C ILE A 105 -19.73 2.59 -6.30
N MET A 106 -20.56 1.61 -6.71
CA MET A 106 -20.65 1.16 -8.09
C MET A 106 -22.02 1.53 -8.64
N LYS A 107 -22.08 2.15 -9.81
CA LYS A 107 -23.29 2.34 -10.59
C LYS A 107 -23.22 1.52 -11.87
N SER A 108 -24.21 0.65 -12.07
CA SER A 108 -24.30 -0.22 -13.23
C SER A 108 -25.71 -0.25 -13.79
N CYS A 109 -25.83 -0.46 -15.10
CA CYS A 109 -27.11 -0.60 -15.77
C CYS A 109 -27.42 -2.08 -16.00
N PHE A 110 -28.70 -2.46 -15.84
CA PHE A 110 -29.19 -3.78 -16.22
C PHE A 110 -30.61 -3.70 -16.78
N MET A 111 -30.99 -4.70 -17.56
CA MET A 111 -32.34 -4.85 -18.08
C MET A 111 -33.10 -5.87 -17.23
N ALA A 112 -34.27 -5.49 -16.70
CA ALA A 112 -35.10 -6.36 -15.89
C ALA A 112 -36.08 -7.17 -16.76
N THR A 113 -36.87 -8.06 -16.15
CA THR A 113 -37.83 -8.96 -16.82
C THR A 113 -38.97 -8.21 -17.50
N ASP A 114 -39.27 -6.97 -17.09
CA ASP A 114 -40.25 -6.08 -17.70
C ASP A 114 -39.75 -5.34 -18.96
N LEU A 115 -38.54 -5.71 -19.45
CA LEU A 115 -37.85 -5.11 -20.61
C LEU A 115 -37.48 -3.64 -20.44
N LYS A 116 -37.45 -3.15 -19.20
CA LYS A 116 -36.97 -1.80 -18.87
C LYS A 116 -35.57 -1.83 -18.32
N TYR A 117 -34.88 -0.71 -18.47
CA TYR A 117 -33.51 -0.54 -17.95
C TYR A 117 -33.53 0.16 -16.61
N TYR A 118 -32.73 -0.36 -15.71
CA TYR A 118 -32.57 0.16 -14.35
C TYR A 118 -31.10 0.43 -14.02
N GLU A 119 -30.86 1.52 -13.30
CA GLU A 119 -29.59 1.78 -12.63
C GLU A 119 -29.59 1.06 -11.29
N LEU A 120 -28.60 0.24 -11.07
CA LEU A 120 -28.30 -0.34 -9.77
C LEU A 120 -27.11 0.43 -9.17
N GLU A 121 -27.32 1.10 -8.06
CA GLU A 121 -26.26 1.71 -7.25
C GLU A 121 -25.99 0.80 -6.07
N LEU A 122 -24.74 0.31 -5.99
CA LEU A 122 -24.24 -0.50 -4.89
C LEU A 122 -23.28 0.31 -4.04
N ARG A 123 -23.31 0.10 -2.73
CA ARG A 123 -22.45 0.77 -1.76
C ARG A 123 -21.82 -0.26 -0.86
N LEU A 124 -20.49 -0.25 -0.78
CA LEU A 124 -19.70 -1.12 0.08
C LEU A 124 -18.87 -0.26 1.04
N SER A 125 -18.97 -0.52 2.35
CA SER A 125 -18.13 0.15 3.35
C SER A 125 -16.65 -0.09 3.06
N THR A 126 -15.85 0.96 3.19
CA THR A 126 -14.40 0.90 2.99
C THR A 126 -13.61 1.09 4.29
N LEU A 127 -14.30 1.13 5.43
CA LEU A 127 -13.67 1.37 6.73
C LEU A 127 -12.59 0.33 7.05
N GLU A 128 -12.93 -0.96 6.91
CA GLU A 128 -11.96 -2.06 7.14
C GLU A 128 -10.79 -2.01 6.14
N ARG A 129 -11.05 -1.64 4.88
CA ARG A 129 -10.05 -1.45 3.84
C ARG A 129 -9.06 -0.34 4.23
N ASP A 130 -9.55 0.80 4.66
CA ASP A 130 -8.74 1.96 5.00
C ASP A 130 -7.88 1.69 6.25
N ASP A 131 -8.43 0.98 7.23
CA ASP A 131 -7.69 0.49 8.40
C ASP A 131 -6.58 -0.50 8.01
N LEU A 132 -6.85 -1.39 7.07
CA LEU A 132 -5.87 -2.35 6.55
C LEU A 132 -4.73 -1.63 5.82
N ILE A 133 -5.03 -0.65 4.96
CA ILE A 133 -4.03 0.18 4.27
C ILE A 133 -3.16 0.93 5.29
N ALA A 134 -3.78 1.52 6.31
CA ALA A 134 -3.06 2.21 7.39
C ALA A 134 -2.15 1.27 8.19
N ALA A 135 -2.61 0.05 8.47
CA ALA A 135 -1.81 -0.98 9.12
C ALA A 135 -0.61 -1.41 8.28
N ILE A 136 -0.81 -1.67 6.98
CA ILE A 136 0.27 -2.01 6.04
C ILE A 136 1.32 -0.89 5.99
N PHE A 137 0.90 0.36 5.87
CA PHE A 137 1.81 1.51 5.89
C PHE A 137 2.65 1.57 7.18
N LYS A 138 2.00 1.42 8.33
CA LYS A 138 2.67 1.41 9.64
C LYS A 138 3.72 0.30 9.74
N TYR A 139 3.40 -0.93 9.30
CA TYR A 139 4.34 -2.04 9.34
C TYR A 139 5.47 -1.88 8.32
N LEU A 140 5.20 -1.31 7.14
CA LEU A 140 6.21 -1.00 6.14
C LEU A 140 7.22 0.01 6.67
N VAL A 141 6.77 1.09 7.32
CA VAL A 141 7.63 2.08 7.96
C VAL A 141 8.47 1.46 9.09
N ALA A 142 7.86 0.62 9.93
CA ALA A 142 8.57 -0.07 11.00
C ALA A 142 9.67 -1.01 10.44
N LEU A 143 9.37 -1.77 9.40
CA LEU A 143 10.34 -2.63 8.70
C LEU A 143 11.48 -1.81 8.11
N TYR A 144 11.17 -0.69 7.47
CA TYR A 144 12.17 0.21 6.89
C TYR A 144 13.15 0.74 7.95
N ILE A 145 12.62 1.20 9.09
CA ILE A 145 13.45 1.66 10.22
C ILE A 145 14.32 0.51 10.76
N ALA A 146 13.76 -0.69 10.93
CA ALA A 146 14.50 -1.86 11.40
C ALA A 146 15.66 -2.22 10.45
N LEU A 147 15.42 -2.22 9.14
CA LEU A 147 16.45 -2.47 8.13
C LEU A 147 17.56 -1.42 8.17
N LEU A 148 17.22 -0.14 8.30
CA LEU A 148 18.22 0.94 8.44
C LEU A 148 19.08 0.74 9.70
N CYS A 149 18.46 0.42 10.83
CA CYS A 149 19.19 0.11 12.07
C CYS A 149 20.15 -1.08 11.89
N CYS A 150 19.70 -2.15 11.23
CA CYS A 150 20.54 -3.32 10.93
C CYS A 150 21.73 -2.96 10.03
N ILE A 151 21.53 -2.15 9.01
CA ILE A 151 22.61 -1.69 8.11
C ILE A 151 23.63 -0.87 8.88
N ILE A 152 23.20 0.09 9.69
CA ILE A 152 24.08 0.93 10.49
C ILE A 152 24.88 0.09 11.50
N PHE A 153 24.21 -0.85 12.18
CA PHE A 153 24.83 -1.74 13.16
C PHE A 153 25.86 -2.67 12.51
N SER A 154 25.50 -3.34 11.42
CA SER A 154 26.39 -4.23 10.67
C SER A 154 27.61 -3.48 10.14
N THR A 155 27.41 -2.29 9.59
CA THR A 155 28.51 -1.44 9.11
C THR A 155 29.50 -1.09 10.24
N ARG A 156 29.01 -0.77 11.44
CA ARG A 156 29.85 -0.48 12.62
C ARG A 156 30.63 -1.71 13.08
N LEU A 157 30.02 -2.89 13.08
CA LEU A 157 30.69 -4.15 13.46
C LEU A 157 31.80 -4.51 12.47
N ILE A 158 31.53 -4.44 11.18
CA ILE A 158 32.51 -4.74 10.12
C ILE A 158 33.71 -3.79 10.21
N LEU A 159 33.46 -2.48 10.34
CA LEU A 159 34.53 -1.50 10.55
C LEU A 159 35.39 -1.84 11.75
N LYS A 160 34.80 -2.18 12.89
CA LYS A 160 35.52 -2.50 14.12
C LYS A 160 36.30 -3.80 14.00
N SER A 161 35.77 -4.80 13.29
CA SER A 161 36.39 -6.12 13.14
C SER A 161 37.53 -6.12 12.14
N VAL A 162 37.40 -5.45 11.00
CA VAL A 162 38.35 -5.47 9.90
C VAL A 162 39.49 -4.48 10.13
N PHE A 163 39.25 -3.34 10.76
CA PHE A 163 40.26 -2.27 10.86
C PHE A 163 41.09 -2.31 12.13
N ARG A 164 40.63 -2.90 13.24
CA ARG A 164 41.46 -3.11 14.42
C ARG A 164 42.72 -3.92 14.15
N PRO A 165 42.68 -5.06 13.42
CA PRO A 165 43.92 -5.79 13.11
C PRO A 165 44.83 -5.04 12.11
N LEU A 166 44.26 -4.26 11.17
CA LEU A 166 45.04 -3.52 10.19
C LEU A 166 45.84 -2.36 10.83
N ASP A 167 45.24 -1.62 11.74
CA ASP A 167 45.94 -0.57 12.49
C ASP A 167 47.09 -1.14 13.35
N ARG A 168 46.94 -2.33 13.94
CA ARG A 168 48.00 -3.02 14.68
C ARG A 168 49.15 -3.46 13.79
N LEU A 169 48.90 -3.83 12.53
CA LEU A 169 49.94 -4.20 11.58
C LEU A 169 50.70 -2.98 11.06
N LEU A 170 50.04 -1.87 10.85
CA LEU A 170 50.66 -0.60 10.44
C LEU A 170 51.53 -0.02 11.54
N ASP A 171 51.10 -0.07 12.79
CA ASP A 171 51.89 0.37 13.95
C ASP A 171 53.16 -0.46 14.12
N ARG A 172 53.09 -1.78 13.93
CA ARG A 172 54.29 -2.66 13.98
C ARG A 172 55.30 -2.33 12.88
N LYS A 173 54.84 -1.94 11.68
CA LYS A 173 55.72 -1.61 10.56
C LYS A 173 56.41 -0.26 10.79
N SER A 174 55.68 0.73 11.34
CA SER A 174 56.24 2.02 11.73
C SER A 174 57.30 1.93 12.81
N THR A 175 57.07 1.09 13.84
CA THR A 175 58.03 0.87 14.94
C THR A 175 59.32 0.18 14.46
N ARG A 176 59.24 -0.76 13.51
CA ARG A 176 60.41 -1.42 12.92
C ARG A 176 61.24 -0.50 12.01
N LEU A 177 60.61 0.39 11.26
CA LEU A 177 61.32 1.37 10.42
C LEU A 177 62.04 2.43 11.28
N ASN A 178 61.48 2.84 12.40
CA ASN A 178 62.10 3.80 13.30
C ASN A 178 63.29 3.21 14.06
N SER A 179 63.26 1.92 14.39
CA SER A 179 64.39 1.24 15.03
C SER A 179 65.56 0.97 14.07
N SER A 180 65.32 0.78 12.76
CA SER A 180 66.36 0.61 11.77
C SER A 180 67.16 1.90 11.46
N HIS A 181 66.49 3.05 11.54
CA HIS A 181 67.15 4.36 11.38
C HIS A 181 68.00 4.75 12.56
N LEU A 182 67.72 4.26 13.77
CA LEU A 182 68.59 4.49 14.96
C LEU A 182 69.86 3.63 14.99
N VAL A 183 69.89 2.53 14.28
CA VAL A 183 71.09 1.61 14.21
C VAL A 183 72.06 2.10 13.14
N LEU A 184 71.70 2.90 12.18
CA LEU A 184 72.56 3.43 11.11
C LEU A 184 73.27 4.77 11.45
N SER A 185 73.00 5.33 12.64
CA SER A 185 73.61 6.60 13.10
C SER A 185 74.64 6.43 14.22
N ARG A 186 75.37 5.25 14.28
CA ARG A 186 76.55 5.03 15.13
C ARG A 186 77.74 4.66 14.32
#